data_d757ab6b1f2afa6847726fa6bd06b1e5
#
_entry.id   d757ab6b1f2afa6847726fa6bd06b1e5
#
_cell.length_a   1.000
_cell.length_b   1.000
_cell.length_c   1.000
_cell.angle_alpha   90.00
_cell.angle_beta   90.00
_cell.angle_gamma   90.00
#
_symmetry.space_group_name_H-M   'P 1'
#
loop_
_entity.id
_entity.type
_entity.pdbx_description
1 polymer ?
#
loop_
_entity_poly.entity_id
_entity_poly.type
_entity_poly.pdbx_seq_one_letter_code
_entity_poly.pdbx_strand_id
1 'polypeptide(L)'
;MSAGFSIGPLRLAGRAVLAPMAGVTDSAFRGLCLEQGAALVYTEMVSAKALCYNDRKTAALLHVPEDGRPVSAQIFGHEPQSMAEGAKRALELSGADIIDINMGCPVGKVVKSGDGSALMKTPEVAAEIVAAVAGAVPVPVTVKIRKGWDGGSVNAVELARLCEQAGAAAIAVHGRTRVQMYAGRADWDVIRDVKRAVG
;
A
#
# COMPACT_ATOMS: atom_id res chain seq x y z
N MET A 1 8.35 -26.74 4.67
CA MET A 1 8.47 -25.39 4.05
C MET A 1 7.06 -24.87 3.84
N SER A 2 6.70 -23.71 4.43
CA SER A 2 5.39 -23.12 4.21
C SER A 2 5.26 -22.75 2.73
N ALA A 3 4.11 -23.05 2.11
CA ALA A 3 3.86 -22.66 0.73
C ALA A 3 3.89 -21.13 0.63
N GLY A 4 4.83 -20.58 -0.14
CA GLY A 4 4.91 -19.16 -0.46
C GLY A 4 3.80 -18.73 -1.42
N PHE A 5 3.76 -17.45 -1.74
CA PHE A 5 2.88 -16.87 -2.77
C PHE A 5 3.67 -15.91 -3.67
N SER A 6 3.06 -15.43 -4.74
CA SER A 6 3.71 -14.47 -5.64
C SER A 6 2.88 -13.18 -5.74
N ILE A 7 3.57 -12.05 -5.95
CA ILE A 7 2.99 -10.77 -6.31
C ILE A 7 3.61 -10.39 -7.66
N GLY A 8 2.84 -10.53 -8.74
CA GLY A 8 3.42 -10.46 -10.08
C GLY A 8 4.58 -11.45 -10.24
N PRO A 9 5.75 -11.01 -10.72
CA PRO A 9 6.94 -11.87 -10.87
C PRO A 9 7.68 -12.15 -9.55
N LEU A 10 7.40 -11.41 -8.47
CA LEU A 10 8.09 -11.55 -7.19
C LEU A 10 7.54 -12.75 -6.41
N ARG A 11 8.40 -13.78 -6.21
CA ARG A 11 8.08 -14.94 -5.37
C ARG A 11 8.48 -14.70 -3.92
N LEU A 12 7.54 -14.86 -3.01
CA LEU A 12 7.72 -14.70 -1.56
C LEU A 12 7.79 -16.06 -0.87
N ALA A 13 8.76 -16.24 0.03
CA ALA A 13 9.05 -17.53 0.64
C ALA A 13 8.14 -17.90 1.82
N GLY A 14 7.28 -16.99 2.28
CA GLY A 14 6.41 -17.17 3.46
C GLY A 14 5.04 -16.56 3.25
N ARG A 15 4.23 -16.55 4.32
CA ARG A 15 2.86 -15.99 4.32
C ARG A 15 2.68 -14.80 5.25
N ALA A 16 3.67 -14.54 6.12
CA ALA A 16 3.66 -13.39 7.01
C ALA A 16 4.25 -12.17 6.31
N VAL A 17 3.52 -11.07 6.33
CA VAL A 17 3.91 -9.79 5.73
C VAL A 17 3.80 -8.71 6.77
N LEU A 18 4.86 -7.91 6.96
CA LEU A 18 4.82 -6.76 7.85
C LEU A 18 4.03 -5.63 7.19
N ALA A 19 2.92 -5.22 7.78
CA ALA A 19 2.13 -4.10 7.27
C ALA A 19 2.83 -2.75 7.50
N PRO A 20 2.63 -1.74 6.63
CA PRO A 20 3.18 -0.40 6.81
C PRO A 20 2.56 0.30 8.02
N MET A 21 3.41 0.88 8.88
CA MET A 21 3.00 1.62 10.07
C MET A 21 3.90 2.84 10.26
N ALA A 22 3.33 4.04 10.10
CA ALA A 22 4.05 5.30 10.28
C ALA A 22 4.60 5.42 11.73
N GLY A 23 5.88 5.78 11.84
CA GLY A 23 6.59 5.85 13.11
C GLY A 23 6.98 4.50 13.73
N VAL A 24 6.78 3.38 13.01
CA VAL A 24 7.07 2.03 13.51
C VAL A 24 7.92 1.22 12.54
N THR A 25 7.57 1.22 11.24
CA THR A 25 8.25 0.37 10.25
C THR A 25 9.49 1.05 9.67
N ASP A 26 10.36 1.56 10.55
CA ASP A 26 11.70 2.03 10.19
C ASP A 26 12.61 0.87 9.73
N SER A 27 13.81 1.17 9.26
CA SER A 27 14.71 0.16 8.72
C SER A 27 15.13 -0.89 9.76
N ALA A 28 15.30 -0.50 11.03
CA ALA A 28 15.70 -1.42 12.10
C ALA A 28 14.58 -2.42 12.41
N PHE A 29 13.34 -1.94 12.54
CA PHE A 29 12.20 -2.82 12.82
C PHE A 29 11.87 -3.73 11.63
N ARG A 30 12.02 -3.25 10.40
CA ARG A 30 11.89 -4.10 9.20
C ARG A 30 12.92 -5.22 9.19
N GLY A 31 14.19 -4.92 9.51
CA GLY A 31 15.26 -5.92 9.63
C GLY A 31 14.92 -7.02 10.62
N LEU A 32 14.52 -6.66 11.85
CA LEU A 32 14.07 -7.61 12.85
C LEU A 32 12.90 -8.50 12.37
N CYS A 33 11.94 -7.93 11.64
CA CYS A 33 10.83 -8.71 11.08
C CYS A 33 11.29 -9.71 10.02
N LEU A 34 12.24 -9.34 9.15
CA LEU A 34 12.84 -10.25 8.18
C LEU A 34 13.59 -11.39 8.85
N GLU A 35 14.40 -11.11 9.88
CA GLU A 35 15.08 -12.12 10.71
C GLU A 35 14.09 -13.10 11.35
N GLN A 36 12.89 -12.64 11.71
CA GLN A 36 11.81 -13.48 12.25
C GLN A 36 10.96 -14.17 11.17
N GLY A 37 11.35 -14.07 9.89
CA GLY A 37 10.73 -14.80 8.79
C GLY A 37 9.56 -14.08 8.10
N ALA A 38 9.45 -12.75 8.23
CA ALA A 38 8.55 -12.00 7.37
C ALA A 38 8.97 -12.17 5.91
N ALA A 39 8.01 -12.54 5.04
CA ALA A 39 8.27 -12.76 3.62
C ALA A 39 8.36 -11.46 2.80
N LEU A 40 7.81 -10.38 3.33
CA LEU A 40 7.83 -9.03 2.75
C LEU A 40 7.67 -8.02 3.89
N VAL A 41 8.39 -6.91 3.79
CA VAL A 41 8.25 -5.77 4.70
C VAL A 41 7.89 -4.52 3.93
N TYR A 42 7.31 -3.54 4.63
CA TYR A 42 6.90 -2.26 4.04
C TYR A 42 7.65 -1.11 4.71
N THR A 43 8.01 -0.09 3.92
CA THR A 43 8.49 1.18 4.48
C THR A 43 7.34 1.89 5.22
N GLU A 44 7.64 2.95 5.94
CA GLU A 44 6.63 3.92 6.31
C GLU A 44 6.02 4.55 5.06
N MET A 45 4.78 5.04 5.16
CA MET A 45 4.14 5.72 4.04
C MET A 45 4.73 7.11 3.82
N VAL A 46 5.06 7.45 2.58
CA VAL A 46 5.62 8.75 2.20
C VAL A 46 4.73 9.48 1.20
N SER A 47 4.70 10.82 1.29
CA SER A 47 3.94 11.64 0.35
C SER A 47 4.61 11.65 -1.03
N ALA A 48 3.91 11.18 -2.06
CA ALA A 48 4.36 11.24 -3.45
C ALA A 48 4.65 12.69 -3.87
N LYS A 49 3.77 13.62 -3.50
CA LYS A 49 3.96 15.05 -3.76
C LYS A 49 5.22 15.62 -3.10
N ALA A 50 5.52 15.24 -1.85
CA ALA A 50 6.75 15.67 -1.18
C ALA A 50 8.02 15.13 -1.87
N LEU A 51 7.98 13.91 -2.40
CA LEU A 51 9.08 13.35 -3.20
C LEU A 51 9.32 14.15 -4.49
N CYS A 52 8.26 14.60 -5.16
CA CYS A 52 8.38 15.45 -6.36
C CYS A 52 9.11 16.78 -6.05
N TYR A 53 9.01 17.28 -4.81
CA TYR A 53 9.73 18.48 -4.34
C TYR A 53 11.09 18.18 -3.69
N ASN A 54 11.61 16.95 -3.80
CA ASN A 54 12.90 16.54 -3.24
C ASN A 54 13.01 16.74 -1.72
N ASP A 55 11.91 16.52 -0.96
CA ASP A 55 11.93 16.64 0.49
C ASP A 55 12.83 15.57 1.12
N ARG A 56 13.95 16.01 1.73
CA ARG A 56 14.99 15.13 2.28
C ARG A 56 14.49 14.28 3.46
N LYS A 57 13.56 14.78 4.26
CA LYS A 57 13.02 14.03 5.40
C LYS A 57 12.14 12.89 4.91
N THR A 58 11.31 13.17 3.91
CA THR A 58 10.49 12.16 3.25
C THR A 58 11.36 11.10 2.57
N ALA A 59 12.42 11.51 1.86
CA ALA A 59 13.37 10.59 1.21
C ALA A 59 14.07 9.66 2.21
N ALA A 60 14.44 10.16 3.39
CA ALA A 60 15.12 9.35 4.42
C ALA A 60 14.25 8.18 4.94
N LEU A 61 12.92 8.29 4.92
CA LEU A 61 12.01 7.21 5.32
C LEU A 61 12.01 6.03 4.33
N LEU A 62 12.53 6.24 3.12
CA LEU A 62 12.63 5.22 2.07
C LEU A 62 13.95 4.44 2.11
N HIS A 63 14.83 4.72 3.07
CA HIS A 63 16.10 4.01 3.17
C HIS A 63 15.90 2.50 3.35
N VAL A 64 16.50 1.71 2.47
CA VAL A 64 16.49 0.24 2.51
C VAL A 64 17.94 -0.25 2.52
N PRO A 65 18.39 -0.93 3.57
CA PRO A 65 19.71 -1.59 3.59
C PRO A 65 19.76 -2.75 2.59
N GLU A 66 20.97 -3.20 2.22
CA GLU A 66 21.16 -4.30 1.25
C GLU A 66 20.48 -5.60 1.66
N ASP A 67 20.47 -5.91 2.96
CA ASP A 67 19.83 -7.09 3.57
C ASP A 67 18.34 -6.86 3.92
N GLY A 68 17.80 -5.66 3.64
CA GLY A 68 16.44 -5.24 3.97
C GLY A 68 15.35 -5.68 2.99
N ARG A 69 15.54 -6.81 2.28
CA ARG A 69 14.65 -7.23 1.17
C ARG A 69 14.03 -8.61 1.43
N PRO A 70 12.85 -8.97 0.86
CA PRO A 70 12.03 -8.14 -0.06
C PRO A 70 11.33 -6.99 0.65
N VAL A 71 11.23 -5.83 -0.01
CA VAL A 71 10.63 -4.64 0.55
C VAL A 71 9.68 -3.94 -0.42
N SER A 72 8.58 -3.43 0.11
CA SER A 72 7.64 -2.57 -0.60
C SER A 72 7.78 -1.13 -0.10
N ALA A 73 7.96 -0.17 -1.00
CA ALA A 73 7.91 1.26 -0.68
C ALA A 73 6.47 1.76 -0.77
N GLN A 74 5.92 2.25 0.35
CA GLN A 74 4.54 2.74 0.37
C GLN A 74 4.48 4.25 0.18
N ILE A 75 3.69 4.68 -0.83
CA ILE A 75 3.42 6.09 -1.14
C ILE A 75 1.95 6.44 -0.91
N PHE A 76 1.64 7.73 -0.69
CA PHE A 76 0.28 8.24 -0.63
C PHE A 76 0.14 9.59 -1.35
N GLY A 77 -1.04 9.86 -1.85
CA GLY A 77 -1.46 11.04 -2.58
C GLY A 77 -2.81 10.80 -3.25
N HIS A 78 -3.39 11.83 -3.87
CA HIS A 78 -4.69 11.76 -4.55
C HIS A 78 -4.64 12.24 -6.02
N GLU A 79 -3.51 12.78 -6.48
CA GLU A 79 -3.35 13.26 -7.86
C GLU A 79 -2.58 12.20 -8.68
N PRO A 80 -3.17 11.61 -9.74
CA PRO A 80 -2.55 10.52 -10.50
C PRO A 80 -1.15 10.85 -11.03
N GLN A 81 -0.95 12.06 -11.56
CA GLN A 81 0.34 12.47 -12.11
C GLN A 81 1.42 12.61 -11.04
N SER A 82 1.10 13.23 -9.91
CA SER A 82 2.03 13.34 -8.76
C SER A 82 2.35 11.96 -8.16
N MET A 83 1.38 11.04 -8.17
CA MET A 83 1.56 9.67 -7.71
C MET A 83 2.49 8.88 -8.63
N ALA A 84 2.34 8.99 -9.93
CA ALA A 84 3.23 8.37 -10.92
C ALA A 84 4.68 8.86 -10.79
N GLU A 85 4.89 10.17 -10.70
CA GLU A 85 6.21 10.75 -10.54
C GLU A 85 6.83 10.42 -9.17
N GLY A 86 6.03 10.53 -8.10
CA GLY A 86 6.46 10.14 -6.76
C GLY A 86 6.83 8.65 -6.66
N ALA A 87 6.14 7.77 -7.40
CA ALA A 87 6.46 6.35 -7.47
C ALA A 87 7.84 6.09 -8.10
N LYS A 88 8.18 6.77 -9.21
CA LYS A 88 9.52 6.69 -9.82
C LYS A 88 10.59 7.12 -8.82
N ARG A 89 10.38 8.27 -8.16
CA ARG A 89 11.32 8.78 -7.15
C ARG A 89 11.45 7.85 -5.95
N ALA A 90 10.32 7.28 -5.48
CA ALA A 90 10.35 6.30 -4.40
C ALA A 90 11.18 5.06 -4.78
N LEU A 91 11.00 4.56 -6.01
CA LEU A 91 11.76 3.43 -6.53
C LEU A 91 13.25 3.74 -6.69
N GLU A 92 13.60 4.90 -7.25
CA GLU A 92 15.00 5.35 -7.38
C GLU A 92 15.71 5.44 -6.02
N LEU A 93 15.03 5.96 -4.99
CA LEU A 93 15.61 6.18 -3.67
C LEU A 93 15.70 4.89 -2.83
N SER A 94 14.73 3.99 -2.96
CA SER A 94 14.64 2.78 -2.13
C SER A 94 15.19 1.54 -2.81
N GLY A 95 15.19 1.48 -4.15
CA GLY A 95 15.41 0.26 -4.90
C GLY A 95 14.36 -0.83 -4.57
N ALA A 96 13.16 -0.48 -4.07
CA ALA A 96 12.16 -1.43 -3.59
C ALA A 96 11.73 -2.46 -4.65
N ASP A 97 11.28 -3.62 -4.19
CA ASP A 97 10.77 -4.70 -5.06
C ASP A 97 9.33 -4.45 -5.51
N ILE A 98 8.60 -3.61 -4.77
CA ILE A 98 7.19 -3.27 -4.97
C ILE A 98 6.98 -1.79 -4.66
N ILE A 99 6.09 -1.14 -5.40
CA ILE A 99 5.50 0.15 -4.99
C ILE A 99 4.08 -0.13 -4.48
N ASP A 100 3.79 0.30 -3.26
CA ASP A 100 2.45 0.15 -2.66
C ASP A 100 1.75 1.50 -2.52
N ILE A 101 0.46 1.53 -2.81
CA ILE A 101 -0.36 2.74 -2.72
C ILE A 101 -1.23 2.67 -1.45
N ASN A 102 -1.05 3.64 -0.55
CA ASN A 102 -1.88 3.76 0.64
C ASN A 102 -3.25 4.35 0.32
N MET A 103 -4.29 3.55 0.47
CA MET A 103 -5.70 3.95 0.39
C MET A 103 -6.45 3.59 1.68
N GLY A 104 -5.72 3.47 2.81
CA GLY A 104 -6.32 3.01 4.07
C GLY A 104 -5.99 3.85 5.30
N CYS A 105 -5.08 4.82 5.22
CA CYS A 105 -4.72 5.67 6.36
C CYS A 105 -5.94 6.49 6.85
N PRO A 106 -6.35 6.36 8.13
CA PRO A 106 -7.53 7.04 8.65
C PRO A 106 -7.22 8.42 9.25
N VAL A 107 -5.95 8.82 9.33
CA VAL A 107 -5.49 10.02 10.05
C VAL A 107 -6.08 11.28 9.44
N GLY A 108 -6.63 12.15 10.28
CA GLY A 108 -7.36 13.33 9.86
C GLY A 108 -6.59 14.26 8.92
N LYS A 109 -5.29 14.47 9.14
CA LYS A 109 -4.44 15.31 8.27
C LYS A 109 -4.36 14.72 6.85
N VAL A 110 -4.17 13.41 6.72
CA VAL A 110 -4.09 12.71 5.42
C VAL A 110 -5.45 12.74 4.71
N VAL A 111 -6.51 12.41 5.44
CA VAL A 111 -7.87 12.34 4.89
C VAL A 111 -8.41 13.71 4.45
N LYS A 112 -8.09 14.79 5.18
CA LYS A 112 -8.50 16.15 4.81
C LYS A 112 -7.89 16.63 3.49
N SER A 113 -6.73 16.09 3.11
CA SER A 113 -6.09 16.38 1.83
C SER A 113 -6.64 15.53 0.67
N GLY A 114 -7.60 14.63 0.91
CA GLY A 114 -8.11 13.71 -0.12
C GLY A 114 -7.34 12.39 -0.22
N ASP A 115 -6.31 12.19 0.62
CA ASP A 115 -5.39 11.06 0.57
C ASP A 115 -5.86 9.87 1.44
N GLY A 116 -5.16 8.76 1.30
CA GLY A 116 -5.35 7.58 2.14
C GLY A 116 -6.77 7.03 2.03
N SER A 117 -7.45 6.83 3.16
CA SER A 117 -8.80 6.27 3.14
C SER A 117 -9.88 7.19 2.54
N ALA A 118 -9.58 8.46 2.24
CA ALA A 118 -10.49 9.34 1.51
C ALA A 118 -10.74 8.83 0.09
N LEU A 119 -9.77 8.17 -0.53
CA LEU A 119 -9.88 7.58 -1.87
C LEU A 119 -10.95 6.48 -1.96
N MET A 120 -11.33 5.86 -0.83
CA MET A 120 -12.46 4.92 -0.82
C MET A 120 -13.81 5.56 -1.16
N LYS A 121 -13.91 6.89 -1.10
CA LYS A 121 -15.12 7.65 -1.49
C LYS A 121 -15.17 7.99 -2.98
N THR A 122 -14.07 7.81 -3.68
CA THR A 122 -13.87 8.10 -5.10
C THR A 122 -13.13 6.94 -5.78
N PRO A 123 -13.78 5.75 -5.93
CA PRO A 123 -13.13 4.55 -6.46
C PRO A 123 -12.54 4.73 -7.86
N GLU A 124 -13.16 5.57 -8.70
CA GLU A 124 -12.69 5.88 -10.05
C GLU A 124 -11.34 6.60 -10.02
N VAL A 125 -11.20 7.62 -9.16
CA VAL A 125 -9.92 8.32 -8.95
C VAL A 125 -8.85 7.39 -8.39
N ALA A 126 -9.23 6.48 -7.48
CA ALA A 126 -8.32 5.45 -6.97
C ALA A 126 -7.79 4.55 -8.09
N ALA A 127 -8.65 4.13 -9.03
CA ALA A 127 -8.25 3.34 -10.20
C ALA A 127 -7.35 4.14 -11.15
N GLU A 128 -7.64 5.41 -11.41
CA GLU A 128 -6.77 6.29 -12.20
C GLU A 128 -5.37 6.42 -11.60
N ILE A 129 -5.28 6.55 -10.27
CA ILE A 129 -4.00 6.57 -9.56
C ILE A 129 -3.23 5.26 -9.78
N VAL A 130 -3.90 4.12 -9.61
CA VAL A 130 -3.28 2.80 -9.82
C VAL A 130 -2.76 2.66 -11.24
N ALA A 131 -3.57 3.02 -12.25
CA ALA A 131 -3.18 2.95 -13.66
C ALA A 131 -1.97 3.85 -13.96
N ALA A 132 -1.95 5.09 -13.42
CA ALA A 132 -0.85 6.02 -13.59
C ALA A 132 0.45 5.51 -12.96
N VAL A 133 0.38 4.94 -11.74
CA VAL A 133 1.55 4.39 -11.06
C VAL A 133 2.03 3.10 -11.75
N ALA A 134 1.13 2.17 -12.10
CA ALA A 134 1.49 0.93 -12.78
C ALA A 134 2.14 1.16 -14.15
N GLY A 135 1.70 2.19 -14.88
CA GLY A 135 2.33 2.60 -16.14
C GLY A 135 3.68 3.32 -15.98
N ALA A 136 4.03 3.76 -14.76
CA ALA A 136 5.20 4.59 -14.51
C ALA A 136 6.42 3.82 -13.98
N VAL A 137 6.23 2.64 -13.38
CA VAL A 137 7.31 1.86 -12.75
C VAL A 137 7.37 0.44 -13.30
N PRO A 138 8.59 -0.18 -13.39
CA PRO A 138 8.76 -1.54 -13.91
C PRO A 138 8.52 -2.64 -12.86
N VAL A 139 8.26 -2.29 -11.60
CA VAL A 139 8.01 -3.23 -10.50
C VAL A 139 6.51 -3.39 -10.25
N PRO A 140 6.07 -4.50 -9.61
CA PRO A 140 4.67 -4.67 -9.25
C PRO A 140 4.13 -3.51 -8.42
N VAL A 141 2.90 -3.10 -8.69
CA VAL A 141 2.17 -2.10 -7.92
C VAL A 141 1.11 -2.81 -7.08
N THR A 142 1.07 -2.50 -5.79
CA THR A 142 0.06 -3.03 -4.87
C THR A 142 -0.74 -1.91 -4.22
N VAL A 143 -1.90 -2.25 -3.65
CA VAL A 143 -2.77 -1.28 -3.00
C VAL A 143 -3.16 -1.78 -1.62
N LYS A 144 -3.09 -0.91 -0.61
CA LYS A 144 -3.60 -1.21 0.73
C LYS A 144 -4.84 -0.39 1.04
N ILE A 145 -5.99 -1.06 1.19
CA ILE A 145 -7.32 -0.46 1.41
C ILE A 145 -7.90 -0.81 2.78
N ARG A 146 -9.00 -0.16 3.15
CA ARG A 146 -9.94 -0.58 4.20
C ARG A 146 -11.19 -1.19 3.59
N LYS A 147 -12.12 -1.71 4.43
CA LYS A 147 -13.39 -2.26 3.91
C LYS A 147 -14.35 -1.19 3.40
N GLY A 148 -14.16 0.06 3.79
CA GLY A 148 -15.00 1.19 3.41
C GLY A 148 -14.71 2.43 4.26
N TRP A 149 -15.40 3.53 3.97
CA TRP A 149 -15.31 4.76 4.74
C TRP A 149 -16.00 4.63 6.11
N ASP A 150 -17.25 4.19 6.11
CA ASP A 150 -18.08 3.96 7.29
C ASP A 150 -18.99 2.72 7.10
N GLY A 151 -19.86 2.45 8.04
CA GLY A 151 -20.77 1.29 7.99
C GLY A 151 -21.79 1.33 6.85
N GLY A 152 -22.14 2.51 6.37
CA GLY A 152 -23.07 2.71 5.24
C GLY A 152 -22.40 2.71 3.86
N SER A 153 -21.07 2.73 3.81
CA SER A 153 -20.29 2.81 2.57
C SER A 153 -19.15 1.78 2.54
N VAL A 154 -19.50 0.50 2.70
CA VAL A 154 -18.57 -0.63 2.56
C VAL A 154 -18.45 -0.99 1.09
N ASN A 155 -17.30 -0.70 0.48
CA ASN A 155 -17.07 -0.86 -0.97
C ASN A 155 -15.73 -1.53 -1.35
N ALA A 156 -15.10 -2.25 -0.42
CA ALA A 156 -13.80 -2.89 -0.67
C ALA A 156 -13.80 -3.83 -1.88
N VAL A 157 -14.89 -4.56 -2.14
CA VAL A 157 -15.00 -5.49 -3.27
C VAL A 157 -14.99 -4.75 -4.60
N GLU A 158 -15.76 -3.67 -4.71
CA GLU A 158 -15.81 -2.81 -5.89
C GLU A 158 -14.45 -2.16 -6.14
N LEU A 159 -13.89 -1.50 -5.12
CA LEU A 159 -12.60 -0.84 -5.22
C LEU A 159 -11.48 -1.83 -5.59
N ALA A 160 -11.49 -3.04 -5.04
CA ALA A 160 -10.51 -4.06 -5.36
C ALA A 160 -10.54 -4.46 -6.83
N ARG A 161 -11.74 -4.66 -7.41
CA ARG A 161 -11.90 -4.95 -8.84
C ARG A 161 -11.39 -3.83 -9.73
N LEU A 162 -11.71 -2.59 -9.39
CA LEU A 162 -11.25 -1.42 -10.13
C LEU A 162 -9.72 -1.28 -10.08
N CYS A 163 -9.12 -1.47 -8.90
CA CYS A 163 -7.67 -1.45 -8.74
C CYS A 163 -6.98 -2.59 -9.52
N GLU A 164 -7.52 -3.81 -9.50
CA GLU A 164 -6.99 -4.93 -10.29
C GLU A 164 -7.05 -4.63 -11.78
N GLN A 165 -8.20 -4.16 -12.30
CA GLN A 165 -8.36 -3.77 -13.71
C GLN A 165 -7.41 -2.64 -14.11
N ALA A 166 -7.08 -1.76 -13.18
CA ALA A 166 -6.12 -0.67 -13.37
C ALA A 166 -4.65 -1.12 -13.30
N GLY A 167 -4.36 -2.40 -12.99
CA GLY A 167 -3.02 -2.97 -13.01
C GLY A 167 -2.39 -3.22 -11.64
N ALA A 168 -3.17 -3.20 -10.54
CA ALA A 168 -2.67 -3.63 -9.24
C ALA A 168 -2.38 -5.15 -9.24
N ALA A 169 -1.16 -5.52 -8.84
CA ALA A 169 -0.71 -6.91 -8.77
C ALA A 169 -1.14 -7.63 -7.48
N ALA A 170 -1.51 -6.88 -6.45
CA ALA A 170 -2.11 -7.41 -5.21
C ALA A 170 -2.84 -6.32 -4.42
N ILE A 171 -3.79 -6.75 -3.59
CA ILE A 171 -4.60 -5.87 -2.75
C ILE A 171 -4.58 -6.36 -1.31
N ALA A 172 -4.11 -5.51 -0.38
CA ALA A 172 -4.15 -5.79 1.04
C ALA A 172 -5.37 -5.11 1.68
N VAL A 173 -6.21 -5.87 2.36
CA VAL A 173 -7.47 -5.38 2.93
C VAL A 173 -7.41 -5.36 4.45
N HIS A 174 -7.60 -4.18 5.06
CA HIS A 174 -7.91 -4.06 6.47
C HIS A 174 -9.44 -4.14 6.64
N GLY A 175 -9.92 -5.20 7.27
CA GLY A 175 -11.36 -5.49 7.44
C GLY A 175 -12.10 -4.56 8.42
N ARG A 176 -11.68 -3.30 8.55
CA ARG A 176 -12.35 -2.23 9.31
C ARG A 176 -12.56 -1.03 8.43
N THR A 177 -13.62 -0.25 8.71
CA THR A 177 -13.84 1.03 8.03
C THR A 177 -12.87 2.10 8.52
N ARG A 178 -12.81 3.24 7.81
CA ARG A 178 -12.05 4.41 8.27
C ARG A 178 -12.55 4.91 9.63
N VAL A 179 -13.87 4.96 9.82
CA VAL A 179 -14.49 5.46 11.06
C VAL A 179 -14.19 4.55 12.25
N GLN A 180 -14.13 3.24 12.04
CA GLN A 180 -13.74 2.29 13.09
C GLN A 180 -12.30 2.46 13.56
N MET A 181 -11.42 2.99 12.73
CA MET A 181 -9.98 3.04 12.99
C MET A 181 -9.42 1.67 13.42
N TYR A 182 -9.33 1.40 14.73
CA TYR A 182 -8.89 0.13 15.33
C TYR A 182 -9.94 -0.50 16.25
N ALA A 183 -11.10 0.15 16.42
CA ALA A 183 -12.18 -0.35 17.29
C ALA A 183 -12.93 -1.54 16.67
N GLY A 184 -13.51 -2.35 17.54
CA GLY A 184 -14.29 -3.53 17.15
C GLY A 184 -13.44 -4.63 16.52
N ARG A 185 -14.12 -5.56 15.82
CA ARG A 185 -13.46 -6.68 15.13
C ARG A 185 -13.24 -6.38 13.65
N ALA A 186 -12.16 -6.90 13.09
CA ALA A 186 -11.96 -6.93 11.64
C ALA A 186 -13.00 -7.86 10.99
N ASP A 187 -13.53 -7.44 9.87
CA ASP A 187 -14.54 -8.16 9.10
C ASP A 187 -13.83 -9.12 8.12
N TRP A 188 -13.78 -10.39 8.48
CA TRP A 188 -13.16 -11.43 7.68
C TRP A 188 -14.01 -11.82 6.46
N ASP A 189 -15.32 -11.61 6.51
CA ASP A 189 -16.20 -11.92 5.39
C ASP A 189 -15.94 -10.99 4.21
N VAL A 190 -15.77 -9.70 4.46
CA VAL A 190 -15.37 -8.75 3.41
C VAL A 190 -14.01 -9.11 2.80
N ILE A 191 -13.03 -9.54 3.62
CA ILE A 191 -11.72 -9.98 3.10
C ILE A 191 -11.88 -11.20 2.20
N ARG A 192 -12.69 -12.20 2.62
CA ARG A 192 -13.03 -13.37 1.80
C ARG A 192 -13.71 -12.96 0.49
N ASP A 193 -14.65 -12.02 0.55
CA ASP A 193 -15.42 -11.60 -0.60
C ASP A 193 -14.57 -10.82 -1.60
N VAL A 194 -13.61 -10.01 -1.12
CA VAL A 194 -12.57 -9.43 -1.98
C VAL A 194 -11.74 -10.54 -2.64
N LYS A 195 -11.25 -11.54 -1.89
CA LYS A 195 -10.46 -12.64 -2.47
C LYS A 195 -11.21 -13.45 -3.53
N ARG A 196 -12.52 -13.55 -3.43
CA ARG A 196 -13.37 -14.21 -4.44
C ARG A 196 -13.63 -13.35 -5.67
N ALA A 197 -13.47 -12.05 -5.53
CA ALA A 197 -13.80 -11.07 -6.55
C ALA A 197 -12.64 -10.71 -7.48
N VAL A 198 -11.39 -11.01 -7.04
CA VAL A 198 -10.13 -10.73 -7.77
C VAL A 198 -9.31 -12.01 -7.93
N GLY A 199 -8.38 -12.02 -8.89
CA GLY A 199 -7.53 -13.17 -9.27
C GLY A 199 -6.44 -13.62 -8.27
#